data_150793b22169232e264bdce981eb3e68
#
_entry.id   150793b22169232e264bdce981eb3e68
#
_cell.length_a   1.000
_cell.length_b   1.000
_cell.length_c   1.000
_cell.angle_alpha   90.00
_cell.angle_beta   90.00
_cell.angle_gamma   90.00
#
_symmetry.space_group_name_H-M   'P 1'
#
loop_
_entity.id
_entity.type
_entity.pdbx_description
1 polymer ?
#
loop_
_entity_poly.entity_id
_entity_poly.type
_entity_poly.pdbx_seq_one_letter_code
_entity_poly.pdbx_strand_id
1 'polypeptide(L)'
;MNKEAIIKLYEIANPEGVRFIMNVGEGRVVNKVKHPDQEKQLEEDIREFVYKNDVVQCTIADSNFDKIKNLIPKIEKVENVEIKNRHKSLLDTKFKDDKTIFCDIANIDSNKGNAVKKLLEILKIKKEETIAIGDDVNDLSMFEQVGYKVAVSNAVDIVKEKTDEITLSNDEDGVAVFLN
;
A
#
# COMPACT_ATOMS: atom_id res chain seq x y z
N MET A 1 -5.64 -10.01 -3.24
CA MET A 1 -4.36 -10.75 -3.44
C MET A 1 -4.60 -12.20 -3.82
N ASN A 2 -3.61 -12.87 -4.42
CA ASN A 2 -3.68 -14.32 -4.67
C ASN A 2 -3.71 -15.09 -3.33
N LYS A 3 -4.63 -16.04 -3.17
CA LYS A 3 -4.87 -16.76 -1.91
C LYS A 3 -3.68 -17.62 -1.48
N GLU A 4 -3.07 -18.33 -2.42
CA GLU A 4 -1.87 -19.13 -2.14
C GLU A 4 -0.66 -18.28 -1.77
N ALA A 5 -0.53 -17.10 -2.35
CA ALA A 5 0.51 -16.16 -1.97
C ALA A 5 0.34 -15.66 -0.51
N ILE A 6 -0.89 -15.36 -0.09
CA ILE A 6 -1.19 -14.94 1.29
C ILE A 6 -0.83 -16.06 2.28
N ILE A 7 -1.21 -17.30 1.95
CA ILE A 7 -0.90 -18.47 2.78
C ILE A 7 0.62 -18.65 2.92
N LYS A 8 1.37 -18.57 1.81
CA LYS A 8 2.83 -18.65 1.83
C LYS A 8 3.46 -17.53 2.66
N LEU A 9 2.97 -16.30 2.53
CA LEU A 9 3.44 -15.17 3.34
C LEU A 9 3.21 -15.41 4.83
N TYR A 10 2.04 -15.93 5.19
CA TYR A 10 1.73 -16.29 6.58
C TYR A 10 2.63 -17.42 7.10
N GLU A 11 2.83 -18.47 6.32
CA GLU A 11 3.72 -19.61 6.65
C GLU A 11 5.19 -19.17 6.83
N ILE A 12 5.62 -18.11 6.13
CA ILE A 12 6.95 -17.50 6.28
C ILE A 12 7.03 -16.65 7.55
N ALA A 13 6.00 -15.86 7.84
CA ALA A 13 6.02 -14.84 8.88
C ALA A 13 5.66 -15.37 10.27
N ASN A 14 4.64 -16.22 10.35
CA ASN A 14 4.08 -16.67 11.62
C ASN A 14 5.06 -17.46 12.52
N PRO A 15 5.91 -18.39 12.01
CA PRO A 15 6.91 -19.09 12.81
C PRO A 15 7.97 -18.17 13.42
N GLU A 16 8.28 -17.05 12.77
CA GLU A 16 9.24 -16.06 13.26
C GLU A 16 8.66 -15.17 14.38
N GLY A 17 7.38 -15.37 14.68
CA GLY A 17 6.70 -14.66 15.76
C GLY A 17 6.42 -13.17 15.46
N VAL A 18 6.54 -12.72 14.22
CA VAL A 18 6.18 -11.37 13.81
C VAL A 18 4.66 -11.21 13.70
N ARG A 19 4.20 -9.97 13.77
CA ARG A 19 2.79 -9.69 13.47
C ARG A 19 2.54 -9.83 11.98
N PHE A 20 1.48 -10.55 11.64
CA PHE A 20 0.97 -10.66 10.29
C PHE A 20 -0.44 -10.07 10.25
N ILE A 21 -0.60 -9.02 9.47
CA ILE A 21 -1.82 -8.21 9.38
C ILE A 21 -2.40 -8.40 8.00
N MET A 22 -3.67 -8.74 7.91
CA MET A 22 -4.43 -8.85 6.67
C MET A 22 -5.50 -7.76 6.63
N ASN A 23 -5.44 -6.91 5.61
CA ASN A 23 -6.48 -5.91 5.36
C ASN A 23 -7.61 -6.56 4.55
N VAL A 24 -8.82 -6.61 5.11
CA VAL A 24 -10.01 -7.22 4.52
C VAL A 24 -11.17 -6.25 4.61
N GLY A 25 -11.81 -5.95 3.46
CA GLY A 25 -12.96 -5.04 3.47
C GLY A 25 -12.72 -3.80 4.34
N GLU A 26 -13.50 -3.68 5.42
CA GLU A 26 -13.44 -2.53 6.34
C GLU A 26 -12.58 -2.77 7.58
N GLY A 27 -11.78 -3.84 7.62
CA GLY A 27 -11.07 -4.19 8.85
C GLY A 27 -9.71 -4.83 8.66
N ARG A 28 -9.10 -5.14 9.81
CA ARG A 28 -7.82 -5.84 9.89
C ARG A 28 -7.98 -7.12 10.69
N VAL A 29 -7.47 -8.22 10.14
CA VAL A 29 -7.36 -9.51 10.84
C VAL A 29 -5.89 -9.83 11.03
N VAL A 30 -5.51 -10.21 12.24
CA VAL A 30 -4.10 -10.35 12.65
C VAL A 30 -3.87 -11.67 13.38
N ASN A 31 -2.65 -12.21 13.27
CA ASN A 31 -2.23 -13.35 14.09
C ASN A 31 -1.96 -12.98 15.56
N LYS A 32 -1.69 -11.69 15.85
CA LYS A 32 -1.44 -11.17 17.20
C LYS A 32 -2.02 -9.76 17.30
N VAL A 33 -3.07 -9.61 18.09
CA VAL A 33 -3.74 -8.33 18.34
C VAL A 33 -2.86 -7.40 19.16
N LYS A 34 -2.68 -6.16 18.71
CA LYS A 34 -2.02 -5.06 19.42
C LYS A 34 -3.02 -3.92 19.70
N HIS A 35 -3.98 -3.73 18.82
CA HIS A 35 -4.97 -2.65 18.88
C HIS A 35 -6.39 -3.23 18.78
N PRO A 36 -7.00 -3.69 19.92
CA PRO A 36 -8.28 -4.40 19.91
C PRO A 36 -9.43 -3.63 19.24
N ASP A 37 -9.38 -2.29 19.28
CA ASP A 37 -10.41 -1.43 18.69
C ASP A 37 -10.37 -1.41 17.13
N GLN A 38 -9.25 -1.86 16.53
CA GLN A 38 -9.00 -1.78 15.10
C GLN A 38 -8.66 -3.13 14.45
N GLU A 39 -8.43 -4.15 15.26
CA GLU A 39 -7.89 -5.43 14.82
C GLU A 39 -8.71 -6.58 15.39
N LYS A 40 -8.97 -7.59 14.55
CA LYS A 40 -9.57 -8.86 14.98
C LYS A 40 -8.51 -9.95 14.98
N GLN A 41 -8.52 -10.81 15.99
CA GLN A 41 -7.67 -11.99 16.04
C GLN A 41 -8.08 -12.98 14.93
N LEU A 42 -7.09 -13.57 14.25
CA LEU A 42 -7.32 -14.73 13.40
C LEU A 42 -7.61 -15.93 14.29
N GLU A 43 -8.84 -16.42 14.29
CA GLU A 43 -9.33 -17.51 15.15
C GLU A 43 -9.42 -18.85 14.43
N GLU A 44 -9.39 -18.84 13.10
CA GLU A 44 -9.48 -20.02 12.24
C GLU A 44 -8.15 -20.30 11.51
N ASP A 45 -8.09 -21.44 10.84
CA ASP A 45 -6.95 -21.75 9.95
C ASP A 45 -6.82 -20.71 8.85
N ILE A 46 -5.57 -20.31 8.54
CA ILE A 46 -5.30 -19.27 7.54
C ILE A 46 -5.88 -19.62 6.17
N ARG A 47 -5.89 -20.90 5.78
CA ARG A 47 -6.45 -21.33 4.49
C ARG A 47 -7.96 -21.13 4.47
N GLU A 48 -8.67 -21.54 5.52
CA GLU A 48 -10.11 -21.31 5.62
C GLU A 48 -10.43 -19.82 5.56
N PHE A 49 -9.67 -19.01 6.31
CA PHE A 49 -9.86 -17.57 6.33
C PHE A 49 -9.71 -16.92 4.96
N VAL A 50 -8.61 -17.17 4.23
CA VAL A 50 -8.36 -16.52 2.93
C VAL A 50 -9.29 -17.02 1.83
N TYR A 51 -9.86 -18.23 1.96
CA TYR A 51 -10.84 -18.71 0.99
C TYR A 51 -12.23 -18.09 1.19
N LYS A 52 -12.55 -17.63 2.41
CA LYS A 52 -13.81 -16.95 2.75
C LYS A 52 -13.75 -15.43 2.57
N ASN A 53 -12.55 -14.84 2.58
CA ASN A 53 -12.37 -13.39 2.61
C ASN A 53 -11.48 -12.88 1.48
N ASP A 54 -11.76 -11.66 1.03
CA ASP A 54 -10.92 -10.95 0.06
C ASP A 54 -9.88 -10.11 0.79
N VAL A 55 -8.66 -10.63 0.85
CA VAL A 55 -7.50 -9.92 1.40
C VAL A 55 -6.89 -9.03 0.33
N VAL A 56 -6.85 -7.73 0.56
CA VAL A 56 -6.34 -6.74 -0.40
C VAL A 56 -4.85 -6.46 -0.23
N GLN A 57 -4.37 -6.55 1.01
CA GLN A 57 -2.97 -6.28 1.38
C GLN A 57 -2.60 -7.08 2.62
N CYS A 58 -1.35 -7.51 2.71
CA CYS A 58 -0.75 -8.04 3.92
C CYS A 58 0.33 -7.10 4.43
N THR A 59 0.50 -7.02 5.75
CA THR A 59 1.59 -6.28 6.36
C THR A 59 2.26 -7.16 7.41
N ILE A 60 3.59 -7.21 7.36
CA ILE A 60 4.41 -7.85 8.39
C ILE A 60 5.00 -6.74 9.25
N ALA A 61 4.88 -6.88 10.58
CA ALA A 61 5.33 -5.86 11.52
C ALA A 61 6.05 -6.45 12.74
N ASP A 62 7.18 -5.86 13.09
CA ASP A 62 7.94 -6.18 14.31
C ASP A 62 8.80 -4.99 14.72
N SER A 63 9.11 -4.88 16.01
CA SER A 63 10.07 -3.89 16.53
C SER A 63 11.53 -4.32 16.32
N ASN A 64 11.77 -5.60 16.03
CA ASN A 64 13.09 -6.13 15.73
C ASN A 64 13.38 -6.02 14.24
N PHE A 65 14.28 -5.09 13.89
CA PHE A 65 14.69 -4.84 12.50
C PHE A 65 15.28 -6.08 11.82
N ASP A 66 16.09 -6.86 12.54
CA ASP A 66 16.77 -8.02 11.94
C ASP A 66 15.78 -9.12 11.56
N LYS A 67 14.70 -9.31 12.33
CA LYS A 67 13.62 -10.23 11.94
C LYS A 67 13.00 -9.82 10.61
N ILE A 68 12.59 -8.56 10.48
CA ILE A 68 12.00 -8.05 9.23
C ILE A 68 13.01 -8.19 8.08
N LYS A 69 14.27 -7.77 8.29
CA LYS A 69 15.34 -7.88 7.29
C LYS A 69 15.56 -9.32 6.79
N ASN A 70 15.53 -10.30 7.68
CA ASN A 70 15.72 -11.70 7.34
C ASN A 70 14.51 -12.32 6.63
N LEU A 71 13.32 -11.74 6.79
CA LEU A 71 12.11 -12.18 6.08
C LEU A 71 12.03 -11.66 4.64
N ILE A 72 12.59 -10.50 4.35
CA ILE A 72 12.52 -9.86 3.03
C ILE A 72 12.92 -10.81 1.90
N PRO A 73 14.08 -11.49 1.92
CA PRO A 73 14.48 -12.38 0.82
C PRO A 73 13.57 -13.61 0.65
N LYS A 74 12.85 -13.99 1.72
CA LYS A 74 11.87 -15.08 1.68
C LYS A 74 10.57 -14.60 1.03
N ILE A 75 10.14 -13.37 1.37
CA ILE A 75 8.94 -12.73 0.84
C ILE A 75 9.08 -12.45 -0.67
N GLU A 76 10.23 -11.94 -1.10
CA GLU A 76 10.53 -11.62 -2.49
C GLU A 76 10.52 -12.85 -3.43
N LYS A 77 10.56 -14.07 -2.88
CA LYS A 77 10.41 -15.33 -3.62
C LYS A 77 8.96 -15.77 -3.78
N VAL A 78 8.01 -15.11 -3.12
CA VAL A 78 6.59 -15.44 -3.27
C VAL A 78 6.09 -14.82 -4.57
N GLU A 79 5.52 -15.64 -5.44
CA GLU A 79 5.01 -15.21 -6.74
C GLU A 79 3.82 -14.27 -6.61
N ASN A 80 3.69 -13.35 -7.56
CA ASN A 80 2.58 -12.41 -7.70
C ASN A 80 2.42 -11.40 -6.55
N VAL A 81 3.45 -11.22 -5.72
CA VAL A 81 3.46 -10.20 -4.67
C VAL A 81 4.70 -9.33 -4.75
N GLU A 82 4.58 -8.15 -4.23
CA GLU A 82 5.66 -7.17 -4.13
C GLU A 82 5.60 -6.45 -2.78
N ILE A 83 6.75 -6.14 -2.23
CA ILE A 83 6.87 -5.25 -1.08
C ILE A 83 6.67 -3.82 -1.59
N LYS A 84 5.51 -3.22 -1.28
CA LYS A 84 5.14 -1.89 -1.74
C LYS A 84 5.76 -0.78 -0.90
N ASN A 85 5.90 -1.01 0.39
CA ASN A 85 6.44 -0.01 1.30
C ASN A 85 7.14 -0.65 2.50
N ARG A 86 8.14 0.06 3.03
CA ARG A 86 8.84 -0.26 4.28
C ARG A 86 8.95 1.02 5.09
N HIS A 87 8.21 1.11 6.17
CA HIS A 87 8.19 2.32 6.96
C HIS A 87 8.25 2.02 8.47
N LYS A 88 8.79 2.93 9.24
CA LYS A 88 8.62 2.94 10.68
C LYS A 88 7.23 3.47 11.00
N SER A 89 6.69 3.08 12.14
CA SER A 89 5.41 3.63 12.59
C SER A 89 5.45 5.15 12.52
N LEU A 90 4.73 5.73 11.56
CA LEU A 90 4.46 7.17 11.50
C LEU A 90 3.20 7.50 12.31
N LEU A 91 2.51 6.47 12.80
CA LEU A 91 1.29 6.62 13.55
C LEU A 91 1.62 7.11 14.95
N ASP A 92 1.52 8.41 15.04
CA ASP A 92 1.07 9.06 16.26
C ASP A 92 2.12 9.56 17.23
N THR A 93 2.03 10.84 17.43
CA THR A 93 2.58 11.58 18.55
C THR A 93 2.24 10.99 19.93
N LYS A 94 1.27 10.06 20.02
CA LYS A 94 0.92 9.33 21.26
C LYS A 94 1.83 8.14 21.57
N PHE A 95 2.53 7.57 20.57
CA PHE A 95 3.41 6.41 20.72
C PHE A 95 4.85 6.72 20.31
N LYS A 96 5.43 7.79 20.83
CA LYS A 96 6.80 8.26 20.51
C LYS A 96 7.90 7.20 20.61
N ASP A 97 7.65 6.08 21.31
CA ASP A 97 8.58 4.98 21.52
C ASP A 97 8.29 3.74 20.66
N ASP A 98 7.30 3.77 19.75
CA ASP A 98 7.00 2.63 18.90
C ASP A 98 8.03 2.52 17.76
N LYS A 99 8.98 1.61 17.93
CA LYS A 99 10.03 1.29 16.94
C LYS A 99 9.55 0.25 15.92
N THR A 100 8.24 -0.01 15.84
CA THR A 100 7.70 -1.03 14.93
C THR A 100 7.98 -0.65 13.47
N ILE A 101 8.54 -1.60 12.75
CA ILE A 101 8.77 -1.52 11.31
C ILE A 101 7.65 -2.28 10.63
N PHE A 102 7.06 -1.68 9.64
CA PHE A 102 6.02 -2.23 8.80
C PHE A 102 6.59 -2.54 7.43
N CYS A 103 6.22 -3.70 6.90
CA CYS A 103 6.54 -4.13 5.55
C CYS A 103 5.21 -4.47 4.86
N ASP A 104 4.75 -3.56 4.01
CA ASP A 104 3.49 -3.70 3.28
C ASP A 104 3.70 -4.52 2.02
N ILE A 105 2.87 -5.53 1.84
CA ILE A 105 2.95 -6.50 0.75
C ILE A 105 1.60 -6.54 0.04
N ALA A 106 1.61 -6.36 -1.27
CA ALA A 106 0.40 -6.44 -2.08
C ALA A 106 0.66 -7.23 -3.36
N ASN A 107 -0.38 -7.41 -4.17
CA ASN A 107 -0.21 -7.98 -5.50
C ASN A 107 0.73 -7.08 -6.32
N ILE A 108 1.59 -7.67 -7.13
CA ILE A 108 2.55 -6.96 -7.99
C ILE A 108 1.84 -5.96 -8.91
N ASP A 109 0.64 -6.30 -9.40
CA ASP A 109 -0.17 -5.43 -10.26
C ASP A 109 -0.98 -4.37 -9.49
N SER A 110 -0.91 -4.39 -8.14
CA SER A 110 -1.62 -3.42 -7.30
C SER A 110 -0.83 -2.11 -7.24
N ASN A 111 -1.13 -1.20 -8.17
CA ASN A 111 -0.58 0.14 -8.24
C ASN A 111 -1.62 1.15 -8.73
N LYS A 112 -1.36 2.45 -8.55
CA LYS A 112 -2.29 3.52 -8.92
C LYS A 112 -2.57 3.55 -10.43
N GLY A 113 -1.57 3.25 -11.26
CA GLY A 113 -1.73 3.20 -12.71
C GLY A 113 -2.71 2.14 -13.18
N ASN A 114 -2.56 0.91 -12.71
CA ASN A 114 -3.49 -0.17 -13.03
C ASN A 114 -4.91 0.12 -12.53
N ALA A 115 -5.04 0.77 -11.36
CA ALA A 115 -6.33 1.18 -10.83
C ALA A 115 -7.00 2.24 -11.74
N VAL A 116 -6.26 3.27 -12.15
CA VAL A 116 -6.75 4.30 -13.08
C VAL A 116 -7.11 3.69 -14.43
N LYS A 117 -6.23 2.88 -15.02
CA LYS A 117 -6.52 2.16 -16.28
C LYS A 117 -7.84 1.40 -16.19
N LYS A 118 -8.03 0.61 -15.15
CA LYS A 118 -9.26 -0.15 -14.91
C LYS A 118 -10.49 0.74 -14.78
N LEU A 119 -10.34 1.87 -14.07
CA LEU A 119 -11.41 2.86 -13.88
C LEU A 119 -11.82 3.48 -15.22
N LEU A 120 -10.87 3.89 -16.05
CA LEU A 120 -11.12 4.46 -17.37
C LEU A 120 -11.85 3.48 -18.29
N GLU A 121 -11.45 2.19 -18.28
CA GLU A 121 -12.14 1.14 -19.01
C GLU A 121 -13.61 0.98 -18.58
N ILE A 122 -13.86 0.96 -17.25
CA ILE A 122 -15.23 0.83 -16.70
C ILE A 122 -16.09 2.04 -17.06
N LEU A 123 -15.54 3.25 -16.92
CA LEU A 123 -16.25 4.50 -17.18
C LEU A 123 -16.30 4.86 -18.67
N LYS A 124 -15.56 4.16 -19.52
CA LYS A 124 -15.42 4.44 -20.97
C LYS A 124 -14.92 5.85 -21.25
N ILE A 125 -14.02 6.36 -20.37
CA ILE A 125 -13.37 7.66 -20.51
C ILE A 125 -12.02 7.46 -21.21
N LYS A 126 -11.71 8.33 -22.17
CA LYS A 126 -10.43 8.29 -22.87
C LYS A 126 -9.34 8.90 -22.00
N LYS A 127 -8.11 8.41 -22.17
CA LYS A 127 -6.93 8.93 -21.48
C LYS A 127 -6.79 10.45 -21.60
N GLU A 128 -7.02 10.99 -22.79
CA GLU A 128 -6.90 12.41 -23.12
C GLU A 128 -7.93 13.32 -22.41
N GLU A 129 -8.97 12.71 -21.85
CA GLU A 129 -10.04 13.41 -21.12
C GLU A 129 -9.80 13.42 -19.61
N THR A 130 -8.60 13.04 -19.16
CA THR A 130 -8.29 12.84 -17.73
C THR A 130 -7.07 13.61 -17.27
N ILE A 131 -7.15 14.01 -16.01
CA ILE A 131 -6.08 14.70 -15.30
C ILE A 131 -5.74 13.88 -14.06
N ALA A 132 -4.46 13.77 -13.73
CA ALA A 132 -4.00 13.25 -12.45
C ALA A 132 -3.15 14.28 -11.73
N ILE A 133 -3.35 14.38 -10.42
CA ILE A 133 -2.56 15.24 -9.53
C ILE A 133 -1.83 14.32 -8.54
N GLY A 134 -0.53 14.53 -8.34
CA GLY A 134 0.28 13.68 -7.50
C GLY A 134 1.47 14.37 -6.86
N ASP A 135 2.13 13.71 -5.92
CA ASP A 135 3.23 14.24 -5.14
C ASP A 135 4.41 13.27 -4.94
N ASP A 136 4.19 11.94 -5.08
CA ASP A 136 5.21 10.96 -4.75
C ASP A 136 5.40 9.93 -5.88
N VAL A 137 6.48 9.16 -5.79
CA VAL A 137 6.90 8.17 -6.80
C VAL A 137 5.80 7.16 -7.16
N ASN A 138 4.92 6.82 -6.20
CA ASN A 138 3.80 5.92 -6.43
C ASN A 138 2.73 6.49 -7.40
N ASP A 139 2.76 7.82 -7.66
CA ASP A 139 1.86 8.50 -8.60
C ASP A 139 2.35 8.42 -10.05
N LEU A 140 3.63 8.12 -10.27
CA LEU A 140 4.19 8.03 -11.63
C LEU A 140 3.45 7.02 -12.50
N SER A 141 3.08 5.88 -11.93
CA SER A 141 2.29 4.88 -12.66
C SER A 141 0.90 5.37 -13.05
N MET A 142 0.29 6.24 -12.25
CA MET A 142 -0.99 6.89 -12.55
C MET A 142 -0.81 7.92 -13.68
N PHE A 143 0.25 8.69 -13.66
CA PHE A 143 0.57 9.67 -14.70
C PHE A 143 0.70 9.04 -16.10
N GLU A 144 1.18 7.81 -16.18
CA GLU A 144 1.25 7.08 -17.45
C GLU A 144 -0.13 6.77 -18.05
N GLN A 145 -1.19 6.80 -17.25
CA GLN A 145 -2.55 6.44 -17.66
C GLN A 145 -3.46 7.63 -17.95
N VAL A 146 -3.01 8.85 -17.76
CA VAL A 146 -3.82 10.08 -17.94
C VAL A 146 -3.28 10.97 -19.04
N GLY A 147 -4.14 11.86 -19.57
CA GLY A 147 -3.77 12.81 -20.61
C GLY A 147 -3.01 14.03 -20.10
N TYR A 148 -3.30 14.49 -18.89
CA TYR A 148 -2.65 15.66 -18.29
C TYR A 148 -2.20 15.35 -16.86
N LYS A 149 -0.98 15.76 -16.53
CA LYS A 149 -0.29 15.40 -15.29
C LYS A 149 0.07 16.67 -14.53
N VAL A 150 -0.29 16.74 -13.27
CA VAL A 150 -0.04 17.90 -12.41
C VAL A 150 0.70 17.43 -11.16
N ALA A 151 1.76 18.12 -10.77
CA ALA A 151 2.40 17.94 -9.48
C ALA A 151 2.04 19.09 -8.54
N VAL A 152 1.90 18.81 -7.25
CA VAL A 152 1.93 19.86 -6.24
C VAL A 152 3.36 20.38 -6.03
N SER A 153 3.53 21.64 -5.64
CA SER A 153 4.86 22.27 -5.55
C SER A 153 5.80 21.61 -4.54
N ASN A 154 5.25 20.95 -3.52
CA ASN A 154 6.00 20.15 -2.55
C ASN A 154 6.19 18.68 -2.95
N ALA A 155 5.82 18.28 -4.17
CA ALA A 155 6.11 16.96 -4.71
C ALA A 155 7.62 16.70 -4.81
N VAL A 156 8.01 15.42 -4.80
CA VAL A 156 9.41 15.02 -5.02
C VAL A 156 9.86 15.36 -6.44
N ASP A 157 11.15 15.68 -6.62
CA ASP A 157 11.66 16.23 -7.89
C ASP A 157 11.39 15.33 -9.10
N ILE A 158 11.56 14.01 -8.94
CA ILE A 158 11.32 13.05 -10.03
C ILE A 158 9.85 13.06 -10.51
N VAL A 159 8.90 13.42 -9.66
CA VAL A 159 7.49 13.58 -10.02
C VAL A 159 7.28 14.87 -10.79
N LYS A 160 7.85 15.99 -10.32
CA LYS A 160 7.81 17.29 -11.02
C LYS A 160 8.38 17.22 -12.43
N GLU A 161 9.48 16.47 -12.62
CA GLU A 161 10.10 16.27 -13.94
C GLU A 161 9.21 15.52 -14.95
N LYS A 162 8.17 14.82 -14.45
CA LYS A 162 7.27 13.98 -15.26
C LYS A 162 5.88 14.59 -15.45
N THR A 163 5.66 15.84 -15.02
CA THR A 163 4.37 16.52 -15.09
C THR A 163 4.35 17.57 -16.18
N ASP A 164 3.13 17.90 -16.63
CA ASP A 164 2.89 18.96 -17.61
C ASP A 164 2.79 20.32 -16.90
N GLU A 165 2.37 20.34 -15.61
CA GLU A 165 2.21 21.54 -14.81
C GLU A 165 2.51 21.30 -13.32
N ILE A 166 2.91 22.36 -12.62
CA ILE A 166 3.11 22.37 -11.17
C ILE A 166 2.16 23.40 -10.56
N THR A 167 1.28 22.96 -9.66
CA THR A 167 0.40 23.83 -8.89
C THR A 167 1.00 24.18 -7.52
N LEU A 168 0.26 24.89 -6.67
CA LEU A 168 0.67 25.19 -5.30
C LEU A 168 0.82 23.92 -4.46
N SER A 169 1.41 24.04 -3.28
CA SER A 169 1.59 22.92 -2.35
C SER A 169 0.24 22.41 -1.81
N ASN A 170 0.25 21.21 -1.23
CA ASN A 170 -0.92 20.67 -0.53
C ASN A 170 -1.31 21.54 0.67
N ASP A 171 -0.36 22.25 1.32
CA ASP A 171 -0.61 23.17 2.44
C ASP A 171 -1.21 24.52 1.99
N GLU A 172 -1.16 24.80 0.69
CA GLU A 172 -1.69 26.02 0.04
C GLU A 172 -2.92 25.71 -0.84
N ASP A 173 -3.61 24.62 -0.55
CA ASP A 173 -4.78 24.17 -1.33
C ASP A 173 -4.52 23.97 -2.83
N GLY A 174 -3.32 23.52 -3.20
CA GLY A 174 -2.85 23.44 -4.60
C GLY A 174 -3.78 22.67 -5.54
N VAL A 175 -4.45 21.61 -5.06
CA VAL A 175 -5.45 20.88 -5.85
C VAL A 175 -6.65 21.76 -6.17
N ALA A 176 -7.17 22.48 -5.18
CA ALA A 176 -8.33 23.36 -5.36
C ALA A 176 -7.98 24.55 -6.28
N VAL A 177 -6.78 25.11 -6.14
CA VAL A 177 -6.29 26.20 -7.00
C VAL A 177 -6.19 25.78 -8.46
N PHE A 178 -5.71 24.55 -8.70
CA PHE A 178 -5.61 24.02 -10.07
C PHE A 178 -6.98 23.76 -10.72
N LEU A 179 -7.99 23.35 -9.92
CA LEU A 179 -9.32 22.98 -10.42
C LEU A 179 -10.29 24.18 -10.60
N ASN A 180 -9.95 25.38 -10.10
CA ASN A 180 -10.74 26.61 -10.22
C ASN A 180 -10.28 27.47 -11.39
#